data_d6100ba78c403977d760cea110e3727b
#
_entry.id   d6100ba78c403977d760cea110e3727b
#
_cell.length_a   1.000
_cell.length_b   1.000
_cell.length_c   1.000
_cell.angle_alpha   90.00
_cell.angle_beta   90.00
_cell.angle_gamma   90.00
#
_symmetry.space_group_name_H-M   'P 1'
#
loop_
_entity.id
_entity.type
_entity.pdbx_description
1 polymer ?
#
loop_
_entity_poly.entity_id
_entity_poly.type
_entity_poly.pdbx_seq_one_letter_code
_entity_poly.pdbx_strand_id
1 'polypeptide(L)'
;MDDVAPVGPNEGGLLPHTSHWGVFSAFWQDGRLEVRPHPGDPDPNRIIENFPDALRHRARIARPMIRRGWLERGPGRDHRRGRDEFVEMEWDKALDLLALELRRVRDGHGPGAVFGGSYGWASAGRFHHAQSQIHRFLNTSLGGYVRSVNSYSSGASSVLLPHILGSYEGVTHHNVTWEQVAEHTDVVLAFGGMALKNSMVAGGSISRHVERGAMQAARQRGCEFLLVSPLRGDLPAEAGAEWISIVPGTDTALMLALVHTLVVEGLHERAFLDRYCEGWPEFERYLLGETDEQPKDAAWAAPISGIAADAIKGLAHRLHGRRVLVVVSHSLQRAEHGEQPVWMGAVLASALGQIGLPGGGYGYALGAIGYYGRRNNAVLSPSLMQGHNGVTDFIPVARIADMLLNPGGEYRYNGRTQSYPDIRLVYWAGGNPFHHHQDLNRLRRAVAELDTLVVHELAWTATARHADIVLPCTMTLEREDIGASSNDPLMAVSYTHLRAHETGRN
;
A
#
# COMPACT_ATOMS: atom_id res chain seq x y z
N MET A 1 -5.70 -34.58 -13.61
CA MET A 1 -4.83 -33.45 -14.07
C MET A 1 -4.77 -33.58 -15.59
N ASP A 2 -5.91 -33.35 -16.21
CA ASP A 2 -6.06 -33.56 -17.63
C ASP A 2 -5.78 -32.27 -18.38
N ASP A 3 -4.94 -32.41 -19.33
CA ASP A 3 -4.41 -31.53 -20.36
C ASP A 3 -5.18 -30.23 -20.58
N VAL A 4 -4.56 -29.13 -20.09
CA VAL A 4 -4.75 -27.85 -20.71
C VAL A 4 -4.05 -27.92 -22.07
N ALA A 5 -4.81 -28.28 -23.10
CA ALA A 5 -4.30 -28.17 -24.45
C ALA A 5 -4.00 -26.68 -24.71
N PRO A 6 -2.76 -26.29 -25.07
CA PRO A 6 -2.49 -24.95 -25.50
C PRO A 6 -3.41 -24.67 -26.70
N VAL A 7 -4.04 -23.48 -26.70
CA VAL A 7 -4.53 -22.90 -27.95
C VAL A 7 -3.32 -22.89 -28.87
N GLY A 8 -3.38 -23.63 -29.99
CA GLY A 8 -2.25 -24.00 -30.81
C GLY A 8 -1.30 -22.83 -31.05
N PRO A 9 -0.02 -23.10 -31.14
CA PRO A 9 0.99 -22.07 -31.21
C PRO A 9 0.76 -21.22 -32.47
N ASN A 10 0.36 -19.98 -32.29
CA ASN A 10 0.91 -18.97 -33.15
C ASN A 10 2.38 -18.88 -32.76
N GLU A 11 3.19 -19.72 -33.39
CA GLU A 11 4.63 -19.71 -33.21
C GLU A 11 5.12 -18.27 -33.40
N GLY A 12 5.57 -17.64 -32.33
CA GLY A 12 6.26 -16.34 -32.34
C GLY A 12 5.47 -15.09 -31.95
N GLY A 13 4.20 -15.15 -31.58
CA GLY A 13 3.45 -13.96 -31.13
C GLY A 13 3.78 -13.58 -29.67
N LEU A 14 4.47 -12.43 -29.46
CA LEU A 14 4.58 -11.81 -28.14
C LEU A 14 3.23 -11.20 -27.78
N LEU A 15 2.56 -11.73 -26.75
CA LEU A 15 1.31 -11.14 -26.24
C LEU A 15 1.61 -10.27 -25.01
N PRO A 16 1.15 -9.00 -25.00
CA PRO A 16 1.36 -8.09 -23.91
C PRO A 16 0.51 -8.49 -22.69
N HIS A 17 1.10 -8.33 -21.54
CA HIS A 17 0.47 -8.49 -20.23
C HIS A 17 0.87 -7.36 -19.29
N THR A 18 0.11 -7.20 -18.23
CA THR A 18 0.36 -6.21 -17.21
C THR A 18 0.23 -6.79 -15.81
N SER A 19 1.09 -6.34 -14.93
CA SER A 19 1.06 -6.66 -13.51
C SER A 19 1.43 -5.44 -12.68
N HIS A 20 1.28 -5.51 -11.37
CA HIS A 20 1.76 -4.44 -10.48
C HIS A 20 3.28 -4.24 -10.53
N TRP A 21 4.04 -5.25 -10.98
CA TRP A 21 5.51 -5.24 -11.03
C TRP A 21 6.07 -4.90 -12.40
N GLY A 22 5.23 -4.69 -13.38
CA GLY A 22 5.66 -4.28 -14.70
C GLY A 22 4.73 -4.75 -15.81
N VAL A 23 4.91 -4.10 -16.96
CA VAL A 23 4.40 -4.56 -18.25
C VAL A 23 5.39 -5.56 -18.83
N PHE A 24 4.90 -6.64 -19.41
CA PHE A 24 5.71 -7.69 -19.99
C PHE A 24 4.99 -8.35 -21.16
N SER A 25 5.71 -9.14 -21.94
CA SER A 25 5.13 -10.01 -22.96
C SER A 25 5.31 -11.46 -22.55
N ALA A 26 4.30 -12.29 -22.84
CA ALA A 26 4.37 -13.75 -22.71
C ALA A 26 4.41 -14.40 -24.09
N PHE A 27 5.13 -15.51 -24.22
CA PHE A 27 5.28 -16.26 -25.47
C PHE A 27 5.68 -17.70 -25.18
N TRP A 28 5.39 -18.58 -26.13
CA TRP A 28 5.84 -19.97 -26.07
C TRP A 28 7.22 -20.13 -26.74
N GLN A 29 8.14 -20.76 -26.03
CA GLN A 29 9.46 -21.14 -26.56
C GLN A 29 9.78 -22.57 -26.12
N ASP A 30 10.05 -23.45 -27.09
CA ASP A 30 10.42 -24.86 -26.85
C ASP A 30 9.46 -25.61 -25.91
N GLY A 31 8.13 -25.35 -26.07
CA GLY A 31 7.09 -25.96 -25.26
C GLY A 31 6.98 -25.39 -23.83
N ARG A 32 7.67 -24.30 -23.51
CA ARG A 32 7.58 -23.59 -22.24
C ARG A 32 7.01 -22.21 -22.43
N LEU A 33 6.22 -21.75 -21.47
CA LEU A 33 5.76 -20.38 -21.40
C LEU A 33 6.86 -19.53 -20.79
N GLU A 34 7.29 -18.51 -21.53
CA GLU A 34 8.33 -17.57 -21.13
C GLU A 34 7.74 -16.15 -21.03
N VAL A 35 8.38 -15.31 -20.25
CA VAL A 35 8.02 -13.89 -20.11
C VAL A 35 9.22 -13.00 -20.41
N ARG A 36 8.96 -11.85 -21.00
CA ARG A 36 9.97 -10.84 -21.30
C ARG A 36 9.48 -9.47 -20.84
N PRO A 37 10.26 -8.72 -20.04
CA PRO A 37 9.93 -7.36 -19.64
C PRO A 37 9.68 -6.46 -20.85
N HIS A 38 8.90 -5.38 -20.63
CA HIS A 38 8.72 -4.34 -21.64
C HIS A 38 10.08 -3.72 -22.02
N PRO A 39 10.42 -3.62 -23.32
CA PRO A 39 11.75 -3.18 -23.75
C PRO A 39 12.08 -1.73 -23.40
N GLY A 40 11.07 -0.91 -23.09
CA GLY A 40 11.24 0.46 -22.63
C GLY A 40 11.46 0.61 -21.12
N ASP A 41 11.49 -0.49 -20.37
CA ASP A 41 11.75 -0.48 -18.92
C ASP A 41 13.26 -0.55 -18.65
N PRO A 42 13.87 0.50 -18.08
CA PRO A 42 15.33 0.52 -17.85
C PRO A 42 15.79 -0.34 -16.66
N ASP A 43 14.87 -0.73 -15.74
CA ASP A 43 15.22 -1.50 -14.53
C ASP A 43 14.07 -2.46 -14.16
N PRO A 44 13.75 -3.45 -15.03
CA PRO A 44 12.55 -4.27 -14.86
C PRO A 44 12.59 -5.14 -13.62
N ASN A 45 11.45 -5.30 -12.97
CA ASN A 45 11.30 -6.16 -11.81
C ASN A 45 11.29 -7.63 -12.21
N ARG A 46 12.29 -8.39 -11.77
CA ARG A 46 12.44 -9.80 -12.09
C ARG A 46 11.36 -10.71 -11.51
N ILE A 47 10.51 -10.24 -10.62
CA ILE A 47 9.43 -11.06 -10.04
C ILE A 47 8.45 -11.57 -11.11
N ILE A 48 8.35 -10.89 -12.26
CA ILE A 48 7.52 -11.34 -13.38
C ILE A 48 7.95 -12.71 -13.94
N GLU A 49 9.23 -13.08 -13.78
CA GLU A 49 9.79 -14.38 -14.20
C GLU A 49 9.15 -15.56 -13.45
N ASN A 50 8.46 -15.32 -12.32
CA ASN A 50 7.74 -16.34 -11.55
C ASN A 50 6.35 -16.69 -12.12
N PHE A 51 5.78 -15.87 -13.01
CA PHE A 51 4.41 -16.07 -13.49
C PHE A 51 4.20 -17.40 -14.21
N PRO A 52 5.10 -17.86 -15.11
CA PRO A 52 4.93 -19.16 -15.76
C PRO A 52 4.86 -20.32 -14.78
N ASP A 53 5.77 -20.38 -13.82
CA ASP A 53 5.82 -21.45 -12.81
C ASP A 53 4.64 -21.39 -11.83
N ALA A 54 4.17 -20.18 -11.51
CA ALA A 54 3.05 -19.98 -10.61
C ALA A 54 1.72 -20.53 -11.17
N LEU A 55 1.56 -20.62 -12.50
CA LEU A 55 0.35 -21.18 -13.14
C LEU A 55 0.05 -22.60 -12.69
N ARG A 56 1.07 -23.43 -12.55
CA ARG A 56 0.94 -24.86 -12.21
C ARG A 56 1.48 -25.19 -10.83
N HIS A 57 1.69 -24.18 -10.00
CA HIS A 57 2.23 -24.41 -8.67
C HIS A 57 1.24 -25.20 -7.80
N ARG A 58 1.75 -26.14 -7.00
CA ARG A 58 0.95 -27.02 -6.11
C ARG A 58 0.04 -26.30 -5.11
N ALA A 59 0.34 -25.04 -4.82
CA ALA A 59 -0.48 -24.22 -3.92
C ALA A 59 -1.69 -23.56 -4.63
N ARG A 60 -1.81 -23.70 -5.95
CA ARG A 60 -2.94 -23.14 -6.71
C ARG A 60 -4.26 -23.75 -6.28
N ILE A 61 -5.29 -22.92 -6.22
CA ILE A 61 -6.68 -23.35 -6.03
C ILE A 61 -7.34 -23.34 -7.40
N ALA A 62 -7.67 -24.51 -7.93
CA ALA A 62 -8.20 -24.66 -9.28
C ALA A 62 -9.73 -24.80 -9.33
N ARG A 63 -10.36 -25.18 -8.22
CA ARG A 63 -11.79 -25.41 -8.10
C ARG A 63 -12.34 -24.72 -6.86
N PRO A 64 -13.65 -24.41 -6.79
CA PRO A 64 -14.28 -23.96 -5.56
C PRO A 64 -14.07 -24.98 -4.45
N MET A 65 -13.73 -24.49 -3.25
CA MET A 65 -13.40 -25.30 -2.09
C MET A 65 -14.25 -24.83 -0.91
N ILE A 66 -15.01 -25.75 -0.32
CA ILE A 66 -15.86 -25.45 0.82
C ILE A 66 -15.33 -26.18 2.04
N ARG A 67 -15.21 -25.47 3.17
CA ARG A 67 -14.76 -26.07 4.42
C ARG A 67 -15.74 -27.15 4.90
N ARG A 68 -15.26 -28.34 5.18
CA ARG A 68 -16.09 -29.49 5.60
C ARG A 68 -16.98 -29.14 6.78
N GLY A 69 -16.43 -28.52 7.81
CA GLY A 69 -17.19 -28.15 8.98
C GLY A 69 -18.33 -27.16 8.74
N TRP A 70 -18.20 -26.29 7.76
CA TRP A 70 -19.28 -25.40 7.33
C TRP A 70 -20.38 -26.13 6.57
N LEU A 71 -20.03 -27.12 5.71
CA LEU A 71 -21.01 -27.96 5.03
C LEU A 71 -21.83 -28.82 6.00
N GLU A 72 -21.19 -29.37 7.02
CA GLU A 72 -21.83 -30.30 7.96
C GLU A 72 -22.73 -29.60 8.98
N ARG A 73 -22.36 -28.41 9.43
CA ARG A 73 -23.04 -27.70 10.54
C ARG A 73 -23.76 -26.43 10.14
N GLY A 74 -23.55 -25.98 8.89
CA GLY A 74 -24.06 -24.70 8.43
C GLY A 74 -23.24 -23.50 8.89
N PRO A 75 -23.69 -22.27 8.52
CA PRO A 75 -23.10 -21.02 8.98
C PRO A 75 -23.12 -20.87 10.50
N GLY A 76 -22.08 -20.26 11.08
CA GLY A 76 -22.02 -19.99 12.51
C GLY A 76 -20.58 -19.97 13.06
N ARG A 77 -20.47 -19.63 14.33
CA ARG A 77 -19.19 -19.58 15.05
C ARG A 77 -18.47 -20.92 15.01
N ASP A 78 -17.18 -20.91 14.66
CA ASP A 78 -16.41 -22.15 14.60
C ASP A 78 -14.92 -21.93 14.83
N HIS A 79 -14.39 -22.39 15.96
CA HIS A 79 -12.98 -22.31 16.36
C HIS A 79 -12.07 -23.29 15.60
N ARG A 80 -12.61 -24.13 14.70
CA ARG A 80 -11.82 -25.06 13.87
C ARG A 80 -11.40 -24.42 12.53
N ARG A 81 -11.84 -23.20 12.21
CA ARG A 81 -11.33 -22.47 11.05
C ARG A 81 -9.81 -22.46 11.04
N GLY A 82 -9.21 -22.75 9.89
CA GLY A 82 -7.77 -22.93 9.72
C GLY A 82 -7.23 -24.33 10.03
N ARG A 83 -8.08 -25.27 10.48
CA ARG A 83 -7.70 -26.66 10.81
C ARG A 83 -8.55 -27.73 10.12
N ASP A 84 -9.72 -27.36 9.62
CA ASP A 84 -10.63 -28.26 8.94
C ASP A 84 -10.12 -28.58 7.51
N GLU A 85 -10.60 -29.69 6.97
CA GLU A 85 -10.41 -30.05 5.58
C GLU A 85 -11.34 -29.23 4.67
N PHE A 86 -10.98 -29.14 3.39
CA PHE A 86 -11.80 -28.54 2.35
C PHE A 86 -12.31 -29.62 1.39
N VAL A 87 -13.54 -29.47 0.93
CA VAL A 87 -14.20 -30.32 -0.05
C VAL A 87 -14.27 -29.55 -1.37
N GLU A 88 -13.73 -30.13 -2.43
CA GLU A 88 -13.87 -29.62 -3.78
C GLU A 88 -15.34 -29.65 -4.20
N MET A 89 -15.79 -28.62 -4.91
CA MET A 89 -17.18 -28.47 -5.31
C MET A 89 -17.29 -27.91 -6.72
N GLU A 90 -18.31 -28.39 -7.47
CA GLU A 90 -18.65 -27.82 -8.76
C GLU A 90 -19.15 -26.37 -8.59
N TRP A 91 -18.86 -25.52 -9.58
CA TRP A 91 -19.15 -24.08 -9.52
C TRP A 91 -20.62 -23.78 -9.23
N ASP A 92 -21.56 -24.44 -9.90
CA ASP A 92 -22.99 -24.18 -9.72
C ASP A 92 -23.42 -24.42 -8.27
N LYS A 93 -22.98 -25.52 -7.68
CA LYS A 93 -23.29 -25.83 -6.28
C LYS A 93 -22.63 -24.84 -5.30
N ALA A 94 -21.38 -24.46 -5.56
CA ALA A 94 -20.67 -23.50 -4.72
C ALA A 94 -21.32 -22.11 -4.78
N LEU A 95 -21.76 -21.68 -5.97
CA LEU A 95 -22.47 -20.41 -6.16
C LEU A 95 -23.87 -20.43 -5.56
N ASP A 96 -24.60 -21.55 -5.62
CA ASP A 96 -25.89 -21.69 -4.96
C ASP A 96 -25.76 -21.58 -3.44
N LEU A 97 -24.79 -22.27 -2.85
CA LEU A 97 -24.50 -22.16 -1.42
C LEU A 97 -24.15 -20.70 -1.01
N LEU A 98 -23.29 -20.05 -1.77
CA LEU A 98 -22.92 -18.67 -1.55
C LEU A 98 -24.13 -17.73 -1.66
N ALA A 99 -24.95 -17.91 -2.70
CA ALA A 99 -26.15 -17.08 -2.90
C ALA A 99 -27.18 -17.25 -1.78
N LEU A 100 -27.39 -18.48 -1.29
CA LEU A 100 -28.25 -18.75 -0.14
C LEU A 100 -27.72 -18.06 1.12
N GLU A 101 -26.42 -18.14 1.38
CA GLU A 101 -25.83 -17.52 2.55
C GLU A 101 -25.87 -15.98 2.49
N LEU A 102 -25.57 -15.39 1.34
CA LEU A 102 -25.68 -13.94 1.16
C LEU A 102 -27.14 -13.44 1.38
N ARG A 103 -28.12 -14.19 0.87
CA ARG A 103 -29.55 -13.87 1.12
C ARG A 103 -29.88 -14.01 2.60
N ARG A 104 -29.46 -15.11 3.25
CA ARG A 104 -29.71 -15.32 4.68
C ARG A 104 -29.23 -14.14 5.52
N VAL A 105 -27.97 -13.68 5.27
CA VAL A 105 -27.41 -12.57 6.02
C VAL A 105 -28.12 -11.25 5.69
N ARG A 106 -28.34 -10.97 4.40
CA ARG A 106 -29.03 -9.74 3.97
C ARG A 106 -30.45 -9.67 4.54
N ASP A 107 -31.23 -10.75 4.43
CA ASP A 107 -32.65 -10.74 4.79
C ASP A 107 -32.83 -10.81 6.32
N GLY A 108 -31.91 -11.47 7.03
CA GLY A 108 -31.97 -11.61 8.50
C GLY A 108 -31.29 -10.48 9.30
N HIS A 109 -30.26 -9.84 8.72
CA HIS A 109 -29.42 -8.87 9.45
C HIS A 109 -29.17 -7.57 8.68
N GLY A 110 -29.57 -7.51 7.41
CA GLY A 110 -29.33 -6.36 6.54
C GLY A 110 -27.91 -6.30 5.96
N PRO A 111 -27.68 -5.40 4.99
CA PRO A 111 -26.36 -5.27 4.32
C PRO A 111 -25.25 -4.75 5.26
N GLY A 112 -25.60 -4.08 6.36
CA GLY A 112 -24.67 -3.65 7.40
C GLY A 112 -24.02 -4.78 8.19
N ALA A 113 -24.49 -6.03 8.04
CA ALA A 113 -23.90 -7.22 8.65
C ALA A 113 -22.87 -7.90 7.72
N VAL A 114 -22.58 -7.33 6.56
CA VAL A 114 -21.56 -7.83 5.61
C VAL A 114 -20.38 -6.87 5.57
N PHE A 115 -19.19 -7.36 5.87
CA PHE A 115 -17.93 -6.63 5.68
C PHE A 115 -17.29 -7.02 4.35
N GLY A 116 -17.12 -6.05 3.46
CA GLY A 116 -16.49 -6.22 2.17
C GLY A 116 -15.01 -5.82 2.23
N GLY A 117 -14.11 -6.79 2.21
CA GLY A 117 -12.67 -6.58 2.36
C GLY A 117 -11.88 -6.77 1.09
N SER A 118 -10.89 -5.90 0.93
CA SER A 118 -9.81 -6.03 -0.05
C SER A 118 -8.72 -5.03 0.30
N TYR A 119 -7.46 -5.44 0.12
CA TYR A 119 -6.34 -4.48 0.19
C TYR A 119 -6.02 -3.84 -1.18
N GLY A 120 -6.83 -4.09 -2.20
CA GLY A 120 -6.86 -3.36 -3.46
C GLY A 120 -5.87 -3.81 -4.54
N TRP A 121 -4.80 -4.46 -4.19
CA TRP A 121 -3.67 -4.71 -5.08
C TRP A 121 -3.64 -6.11 -5.72
N ALA A 122 -4.77 -6.78 -5.84
CA ALA A 122 -4.81 -8.15 -6.35
C ALA A 122 -4.68 -8.26 -7.87
N SER A 123 -4.99 -7.19 -8.62
CA SER A 123 -4.86 -7.15 -10.07
C SER A 123 -4.52 -5.76 -10.55
N ALA A 124 -3.60 -5.67 -11.51
CA ALA A 124 -3.28 -4.45 -12.22
C ALA A 124 -4.35 -4.05 -13.24
N GLY A 125 -5.16 -5.02 -13.72
CA GLY A 125 -6.19 -4.81 -14.74
C GLY A 125 -7.43 -4.08 -14.24
N ARG A 126 -8.23 -3.61 -15.19
CA ARG A 126 -9.46 -2.84 -14.92
C ARG A 126 -10.68 -3.72 -14.77
N PHE A 127 -10.79 -4.80 -15.55
CA PHE A 127 -11.94 -5.72 -15.52
C PHE A 127 -11.85 -6.74 -14.38
N HIS A 128 -10.63 -7.10 -13.97
CA HIS A 128 -10.36 -8.05 -12.90
C HIS A 128 -9.76 -7.41 -11.63
N HIS A 129 -9.92 -6.10 -11.46
CA HIS A 129 -9.47 -5.41 -10.23
C HIS A 129 -10.33 -5.83 -9.05
N ALA A 130 -9.75 -6.60 -8.13
CA ALA A 130 -10.48 -7.26 -7.04
C ALA A 130 -11.32 -6.28 -6.20
N GLN A 131 -10.74 -5.16 -5.78
CA GLN A 131 -11.43 -4.19 -4.93
C GLN A 131 -12.65 -3.59 -5.62
N SER A 132 -12.52 -3.10 -6.86
CA SER A 132 -13.65 -2.48 -7.56
C SER A 132 -14.74 -3.49 -7.91
N GLN A 133 -14.38 -4.73 -8.23
CA GLN A 133 -15.34 -5.79 -8.54
C GLN A 133 -16.11 -6.26 -7.32
N ILE A 134 -15.44 -6.41 -6.16
CA ILE A 134 -16.14 -6.78 -4.92
C ILE A 134 -17.08 -5.66 -4.47
N HIS A 135 -16.64 -4.39 -4.57
CA HIS A 135 -17.50 -3.24 -4.24
C HIS A 135 -18.73 -3.21 -5.15
N ARG A 136 -18.53 -3.37 -6.47
CA ARG A 136 -19.61 -3.44 -7.44
C ARG A 136 -20.60 -4.57 -7.12
N PHE A 137 -20.08 -5.77 -6.86
CA PHE A 137 -20.90 -6.94 -6.54
C PHE A 137 -21.72 -6.70 -5.28
N LEU A 138 -21.12 -6.30 -4.17
CA LEU A 138 -21.83 -6.12 -2.91
C LEU A 138 -22.84 -4.96 -2.97
N ASN A 139 -22.49 -3.87 -3.63
CA ASN A 139 -23.42 -2.74 -3.81
C ASN A 139 -24.65 -3.13 -4.64
N THR A 140 -24.46 -3.84 -5.75
CA THR A 140 -25.54 -4.18 -6.67
C THR A 140 -26.37 -5.37 -6.21
N SER A 141 -25.78 -6.35 -5.50
CA SER A 141 -26.49 -7.56 -5.05
C SER A 141 -27.10 -7.44 -3.66
N LEU A 142 -26.49 -6.70 -2.76
CA LEU A 142 -26.93 -6.56 -1.37
C LEU A 142 -27.48 -5.19 -1.02
N GLY A 143 -27.25 -4.19 -1.87
CA GLY A 143 -27.60 -2.79 -1.59
C GLY A 143 -26.54 -2.05 -0.76
N GLY A 144 -25.45 -2.69 -0.41
CA GLY A 144 -24.33 -2.10 0.33
C GLY A 144 -23.59 -3.11 1.22
N TYR A 145 -22.60 -2.61 1.93
CA TYR A 145 -21.75 -3.38 2.84
C TYR A 145 -20.94 -2.44 3.73
N VAL A 146 -20.44 -2.92 4.87
CA VAL A 146 -19.47 -2.20 5.70
C VAL A 146 -18.11 -2.23 5.00
N ARG A 147 -17.51 -1.07 4.82
CA ARG A 147 -16.20 -0.91 4.15
C ARG A 147 -15.08 -0.64 5.15
N SER A 148 -13.85 -0.91 4.77
CA SER A 148 -12.68 -0.35 5.45
C SER A 148 -12.28 1.00 4.83
N VAL A 149 -11.68 1.86 5.65
CA VAL A 149 -11.04 3.11 5.22
C VAL A 149 -9.55 3.06 5.50
N ASN A 150 -8.78 3.86 4.75
CA ASN A 150 -7.31 3.94 4.79
C ASN A 150 -6.63 2.63 4.32
N SER A 151 -5.34 2.55 4.57
CA SER A 151 -4.51 1.38 4.29
C SER A 151 -3.47 1.19 5.38
N TYR A 152 -2.90 -0.01 5.51
CA TYR A 152 -1.75 -0.24 6.39
C TYR A 152 -0.51 0.57 5.96
N SER A 153 -0.40 0.90 4.67
CA SER A 153 0.73 1.64 4.14
C SER A 153 0.81 3.06 4.69
N SER A 154 -0.35 3.74 4.83
CA SER A 154 -0.40 5.19 5.03
C SER A 154 -1.60 5.66 5.86
N GLY A 155 -2.16 4.82 6.72
CA GLY A 155 -3.39 5.12 7.46
C GLY A 155 -3.31 6.38 8.31
N ALA A 156 -2.25 6.56 9.09
CA ALA A 156 -2.06 7.74 9.93
C ALA A 156 -1.87 9.01 9.07
N SER A 157 -1.02 8.94 8.06
CA SER A 157 -0.74 10.09 7.19
C SER A 157 -1.92 10.48 6.30
N SER A 158 -2.75 9.52 5.85
CA SER A 158 -3.95 9.85 5.08
C SER A 158 -5.02 10.60 5.89
N VAL A 159 -4.99 10.46 7.22
CA VAL A 159 -5.82 11.26 8.13
C VAL A 159 -5.14 12.60 8.46
N LEU A 160 -3.84 12.60 8.75
CA LEU A 160 -3.12 13.77 9.23
C LEU A 160 -2.88 14.82 8.14
N LEU A 161 -2.37 14.41 6.97
CA LEU A 161 -1.93 15.36 5.93
C LEU A 161 -3.02 16.31 5.44
N PRO A 162 -4.30 15.92 5.32
CA PRO A 162 -5.37 16.89 5.05
C PRO A 162 -5.50 18.00 6.08
N HIS A 163 -5.19 17.74 7.35
CA HIS A 163 -5.24 18.75 8.42
C HIS A 163 -4.07 19.74 8.39
N ILE A 164 -2.88 19.29 7.94
CA ILE A 164 -1.66 20.12 7.98
C ILE A 164 -1.24 20.69 6.63
N LEU A 165 -1.53 19.99 5.52
CA LEU A 165 -1.15 20.39 4.16
C LEU A 165 -2.35 20.44 3.18
N GLY A 166 -3.60 20.28 3.68
CA GLY A 166 -4.82 20.39 2.92
C GLY A 166 -5.21 19.15 2.11
N SER A 167 -4.28 18.28 1.73
CA SER A 167 -4.59 17.08 0.93
C SER A 167 -3.53 16.00 1.10
N TYR A 168 -3.96 14.74 1.27
CA TYR A 168 -3.08 13.58 1.18
C TYR A 168 -2.65 13.32 -0.28
N GLU A 169 -3.60 13.37 -1.21
CA GLU A 169 -3.35 13.08 -2.63
C GLU A 169 -2.47 14.17 -3.27
N GLY A 170 -2.70 15.44 -2.90
CA GLY A 170 -1.86 16.56 -3.34
C GLY A 170 -0.40 16.39 -2.93
N VAL A 171 -0.16 15.88 -1.72
CA VAL A 171 1.21 15.64 -1.23
C VAL A 171 1.86 14.41 -1.86
N THR A 172 1.10 13.36 -2.20
CA THR A 172 1.66 12.10 -2.70
C THR A 172 1.73 12.03 -4.23
N HIS A 173 0.72 12.51 -4.94
CA HIS A 173 0.64 12.42 -6.40
C HIS A 173 1.17 13.67 -7.13
N HIS A 174 1.22 14.81 -6.45
CA HIS A 174 1.77 16.06 -7.00
C HIS A 174 3.07 16.48 -6.30
N ASN A 175 3.80 15.50 -5.79
CA ASN A 175 5.08 15.67 -5.12
C ASN A 175 6.20 16.07 -6.12
N VAL A 176 7.38 16.34 -5.57
CA VAL A 176 8.62 16.51 -6.35
C VAL A 176 8.82 15.29 -7.25
N THR A 177 9.10 15.53 -8.54
CA THR A 177 9.33 14.44 -9.49
C THR A 177 10.78 13.95 -9.47
N TRP A 178 11.00 12.73 -9.94
CA TRP A 178 12.35 12.16 -10.05
C TRP A 178 13.26 12.96 -10.98
N GLU A 179 12.69 13.58 -12.03
CA GLU A 179 13.42 14.51 -12.89
C GLU A 179 13.89 15.74 -12.11
N GLN A 180 13.00 16.32 -11.29
CA GLN A 180 13.38 17.47 -10.44
C GLN A 180 14.43 17.10 -9.39
N VAL A 181 14.36 15.88 -8.84
CA VAL A 181 15.42 15.37 -7.93
C VAL A 181 16.75 15.29 -8.65
N ALA A 182 16.77 14.73 -9.86
CA ALA A 182 17.99 14.61 -10.65
C ALA A 182 18.57 15.97 -11.05
N GLU A 183 17.73 16.95 -11.34
CA GLU A 183 18.14 18.25 -11.91
C GLU A 183 18.43 19.33 -10.86
N HIS A 184 17.75 19.32 -9.70
CA HIS A 184 17.74 20.47 -8.82
C HIS A 184 18.10 20.19 -7.35
N THR A 185 18.01 18.94 -6.86
CA THR A 185 18.21 18.63 -5.44
C THR A 185 19.69 18.58 -5.09
N ASP A 186 20.10 19.31 -4.06
CA ASP A 186 21.49 19.26 -3.53
C ASP A 186 21.62 18.22 -2.42
N VAL A 187 20.58 18.04 -1.61
CA VAL A 187 20.54 17.06 -0.51
C VAL A 187 19.19 16.36 -0.47
N VAL A 188 19.20 15.05 -0.50
CA VAL A 188 18.06 14.21 -0.12
C VAL A 188 18.27 13.73 1.30
N LEU A 189 17.47 14.21 2.25
CA LEU A 189 17.45 13.75 3.64
C LEU A 189 16.31 12.74 3.80
N ALA A 190 16.63 11.45 3.81
CA ALA A 190 15.66 10.38 3.76
C ALA A 190 15.48 9.69 5.11
N PHE A 191 14.37 9.99 5.78
CA PHE A 191 13.94 9.32 7.01
C PHE A 191 13.18 8.03 6.66
N GLY A 192 13.71 6.88 7.11
CA GLY A 192 13.16 5.56 6.81
C GLY A 192 13.43 5.06 5.38
N GLY A 193 14.17 5.82 4.59
CA GLY A 193 14.70 5.43 3.30
C GLY A 193 13.74 5.44 2.11
N MET A 194 14.28 5.02 0.96
CA MET A 194 13.58 4.89 -0.33
C MET A 194 14.09 3.61 -1.03
N ALA A 195 13.82 2.45 -0.44
CA ALA A 195 14.30 1.18 -0.96
C ALA A 195 13.65 0.84 -2.32
N LEU A 196 14.45 0.52 -3.34
CA LEU A 196 13.97 0.24 -4.70
C LEU A 196 12.88 -0.83 -4.76
N LYS A 197 12.95 -1.86 -3.89
CA LYS A 197 11.91 -2.90 -3.81
C LYS A 197 10.49 -2.33 -3.63
N ASN A 198 10.36 -1.16 -3.01
CA ASN A 198 9.07 -0.50 -2.78
C ASN A 198 8.58 0.23 -4.04
N SER A 199 9.48 0.89 -4.77
CA SER A 199 9.14 1.60 -6.00
C SER A 199 8.98 0.68 -7.22
N MET A 200 9.41 -0.58 -7.10
CA MET A 200 9.26 -1.59 -8.16
C MET A 200 7.86 -2.20 -8.24
N VAL A 201 6.86 -1.56 -7.64
CA VAL A 201 5.46 -1.97 -7.68
C VAL A 201 4.55 -0.77 -7.73
N ALA A 202 3.52 -0.82 -8.58
CA ALA A 202 2.55 0.26 -8.73
C ALA A 202 1.12 -0.25 -8.91
N GLY A 203 0.13 0.50 -8.38
CA GLY A 203 -1.28 0.24 -8.64
C GLY A 203 -1.62 0.47 -10.12
N GLY A 204 -2.29 -0.48 -10.76
CA GLY A 204 -2.70 -0.37 -12.15
C GLY A 204 -1.64 -0.71 -13.20
N SER A 205 -0.41 -0.99 -12.82
CA SER A 205 0.74 -1.32 -13.67
C SER A 205 1.83 -0.23 -13.69
N ILE A 206 2.99 -0.62 -14.13
CA ILE A 206 4.15 0.25 -14.33
C ILE A 206 4.93 -0.24 -15.56
N SER A 207 5.22 0.65 -16.51
CA SER A 207 5.96 0.29 -17.72
C SER A 207 7.44 0.65 -17.66
N ARG A 208 7.84 1.49 -16.71
CA ARG A 208 9.20 1.99 -16.57
C ARG A 208 9.56 2.19 -15.12
N HIS A 209 10.59 1.53 -14.62
CA HIS A 209 11.20 1.78 -13.32
C HIS A 209 12.35 2.78 -13.49
N VAL A 210 12.15 4.01 -13.02
CA VAL A 210 13.09 5.13 -13.28
C VAL A 210 13.90 5.55 -12.06
N GLU A 211 13.56 5.07 -10.90
CA GLU A 211 14.03 5.53 -9.60
C GLU A 211 15.54 5.35 -9.42
N ARG A 212 16.06 4.18 -9.79
CA ARG A 212 17.52 3.88 -9.75
C ARG A 212 18.29 4.86 -10.64
N GLY A 213 17.85 5.04 -11.87
CA GLY A 213 18.49 5.95 -12.83
C GLY A 213 18.47 7.41 -12.37
N ALA A 214 17.35 7.85 -11.79
CA ALA A 214 17.23 9.21 -11.25
C ALA A 214 18.14 9.46 -10.05
N MET A 215 18.25 8.50 -9.12
CA MET A 215 19.20 8.59 -7.99
C MET A 215 20.65 8.64 -8.48
N GLN A 216 21.01 7.82 -9.47
CA GLN A 216 22.34 7.85 -10.09
C GLN A 216 22.64 9.20 -10.75
N ALA A 217 21.69 9.74 -11.53
CA ALA A 217 21.85 11.05 -12.19
C ALA A 217 21.99 12.18 -11.16
N ALA A 218 21.16 12.20 -10.12
CA ALA A 218 21.27 13.15 -9.03
C ALA A 218 22.66 13.11 -8.37
N ARG A 219 23.14 11.91 -8.03
CA ARG A 219 24.46 11.71 -7.45
C ARG A 219 25.59 12.18 -8.38
N GLN A 220 25.51 11.88 -9.66
CA GLN A 220 26.51 12.31 -10.66
C GLN A 220 26.59 13.83 -10.77
N ARG A 221 25.48 14.54 -10.56
CA ARG A 221 25.44 16.00 -10.49
C ARG A 221 26.00 16.57 -9.18
N GLY A 222 26.23 15.73 -8.17
CA GLY A 222 26.75 16.13 -6.85
C GLY A 222 25.69 16.18 -5.74
N CYS A 223 24.48 15.67 -5.97
CA CYS A 223 23.48 15.53 -4.92
C CYS A 223 23.95 14.54 -3.84
N GLU A 224 23.85 14.95 -2.58
CA GLU A 224 24.13 14.10 -1.43
C GLU A 224 22.87 13.38 -0.98
N PHE A 225 22.98 12.06 -0.76
CA PHE A 225 21.93 11.28 -0.12
C PHE A 225 22.30 10.98 1.32
N LEU A 226 21.47 11.42 2.27
CA LEU A 226 21.60 11.19 3.70
C LEU A 226 20.49 10.23 4.13
N LEU A 227 20.85 9.02 4.52
CA LEU A 227 19.89 8.00 4.94
C LEU A 227 19.81 7.96 6.47
N VAL A 228 18.72 8.44 7.03
CA VAL A 228 18.39 8.27 8.45
C VAL A 228 17.48 7.04 8.59
N SER A 229 18.06 5.94 9.01
CA SER A 229 17.33 4.67 9.13
C SER A 229 18.09 3.69 10.02
N PRO A 230 17.42 2.79 10.74
CA PRO A 230 18.07 1.67 11.43
C PRO A 230 18.73 0.67 10.45
N LEU A 231 18.34 0.69 9.16
CA LEU A 231 18.83 -0.23 8.14
C LEU A 231 19.60 0.49 7.04
N ARG A 232 20.87 0.14 6.88
CA ARG A 232 21.74 0.70 5.82
C ARG A 232 21.22 0.41 4.40
N GLY A 233 20.49 -0.68 4.20
CA GLY A 233 19.94 -1.10 2.90
C GLY A 233 18.64 -0.42 2.48
N ASP A 234 18.14 0.57 3.22
CA ASP A 234 16.92 1.31 2.87
C ASP A 234 17.11 2.39 1.79
N LEU A 235 18.32 2.52 1.26
CA LEU A 235 18.65 3.15 -0.02
C LEU A 235 19.53 2.22 -0.85
N PRO A 236 19.41 2.23 -2.19
CA PRO A 236 20.27 1.42 -3.04
C PRO A 236 21.71 1.92 -2.98
N ALA A 237 22.66 1.00 -3.17
CA ALA A 237 24.09 1.31 -3.13
C ALA A 237 24.48 2.37 -4.16
N GLU A 238 23.78 2.42 -5.28
CA GLU A 238 23.98 3.38 -6.38
C GLU A 238 23.74 4.82 -5.97
N ALA A 239 22.87 5.07 -4.98
CA ALA A 239 22.67 6.40 -4.41
C ALA A 239 23.91 6.90 -3.66
N GLY A 240 24.81 6.01 -3.22
CA GLY A 240 26.04 6.35 -2.48
C GLY A 240 25.77 7.10 -1.19
N ALA A 241 24.68 6.74 -0.51
CA ALA A 241 24.20 7.46 0.66
C ALA A 241 25.15 7.37 1.86
N GLU A 242 25.31 8.47 2.56
CA GLU A 242 25.81 8.47 3.92
C GLU A 242 24.71 7.92 4.84
N TRP A 243 25.03 6.85 5.55
CA TRP A 243 24.09 6.22 6.48
C TRP A 243 24.25 6.77 7.88
N ILE A 244 23.18 7.33 8.41
CA ILE A 244 23.02 7.84 9.77
C ILE A 244 22.15 6.86 10.53
N SER A 245 22.77 5.99 11.32
CA SER A 245 22.05 5.00 12.13
C SER A 245 21.25 5.70 13.23
N ILE A 246 19.98 5.31 13.39
CA ILE A 246 19.08 5.90 14.38
C ILE A 246 18.36 4.80 15.16
N VAL A 247 18.05 5.05 16.44
CA VAL A 247 17.16 4.20 17.22
C VAL A 247 15.75 4.23 16.59
N PRO A 248 15.12 3.07 16.28
CA PRO A 248 13.82 3.04 15.63
C PRO A 248 12.74 3.82 16.40
N GLY A 249 11.95 4.63 15.66
CA GLY A 249 10.84 5.41 16.23
C GLY A 249 11.26 6.73 16.90
N THR A 250 12.52 7.16 16.77
CA THR A 250 13.02 8.40 17.35
C THR A 250 13.28 9.52 16.34
N ASP A 251 12.84 9.33 15.11
CA ASP A 251 13.02 10.28 14.00
C ASP A 251 12.49 11.68 14.34
N THR A 252 11.37 11.76 15.04
CA THR A 252 10.78 13.03 15.49
C THR A 252 11.72 13.81 16.41
N ALA A 253 12.42 13.15 17.34
CA ALA A 253 13.35 13.79 18.22
C ALA A 253 14.56 14.39 17.46
N LEU A 254 15.07 13.64 16.47
CA LEU A 254 16.12 14.14 15.59
C LEU A 254 15.65 15.36 14.79
N MET A 255 14.46 15.29 14.17
CA MET A 255 13.91 16.40 13.38
C MET A 255 13.69 17.65 14.25
N LEU A 256 13.17 17.50 15.48
CA LEU A 256 13.03 18.60 16.44
C LEU A 256 14.38 19.26 16.72
N ALA A 257 15.42 18.47 17.00
CA ALA A 257 16.75 18.99 17.31
C ALA A 257 17.41 19.68 16.10
N LEU A 258 17.16 19.20 14.88
CA LEU A 258 17.57 19.88 13.65
C LEU A 258 16.91 21.26 13.54
N VAL A 259 15.59 21.33 13.73
CA VAL A 259 14.86 22.61 13.68
C VAL A 259 15.27 23.53 14.82
N HIS A 260 15.48 22.98 16.02
CA HIS A 260 15.99 23.79 17.17
C HIS A 260 17.33 24.45 16.85
N THR A 261 18.28 23.71 16.30
CA THR A 261 19.58 24.23 15.89
C THR A 261 19.44 25.32 14.83
N LEU A 262 18.61 25.11 13.81
CA LEU A 262 18.33 26.10 12.77
C LEU A 262 17.72 27.39 13.36
N VAL A 263 16.80 27.26 14.32
CA VAL A 263 16.15 28.43 14.97
C VAL A 263 17.10 29.21 15.83
N VAL A 264 17.81 28.56 16.76
CA VAL A 264 18.68 29.21 17.72
C VAL A 264 19.88 29.91 17.05
N GLU A 265 20.36 29.34 15.94
CA GLU A 265 21.47 29.89 15.18
C GLU A 265 21.02 30.85 14.06
N GLY A 266 19.72 31.12 13.92
CA GLY A 266 19.18 32.04 12.92
C GLY A 266 19.33 31.55 11.47
N LEU A 267 19.38 30.23 11.27
CA LEU A 267 19.56 29.55 9.97
C LEU A 267 18.25 29.13 9.32
N HIS A 268 17.12 29.35 9.99
CA HIS A 268 15.78 29.00 9.45
C HIS A 268 15.23 30.11 8.55
N GLU A 269 14.39 29.76 7.63
CA GLU A 269 13.77 30.68 6.66
C GLU A 269 12.53 31.38 7.26
N ARG A 270 12.76 32.38 8.11
CA ARG A 270 11.71 33.12 8.84
C ARG A 270 10.64 33.70 7.90
N ALA A 271 11.05 34.26 6.78
CA ALA A 271 10.12 34.88 5.84
C ALA A 271 9.15 33.84 5.21
N PHE A 272 9.60 32.59 5.00
CA PHE A 272 8.74 31.51 4.55
C PHE A 272 7.71 31.13 5.64
N LEU A 273 8.18 30.97 6.88
CA LEU A 273 7.34 30.60 8.02
C LEU A 273 6.25 31.65 8.29
N ASP A 274 6.62 32.94 8.33
CA ASP A 274 5.67 34.03 8.55
C ASP A 274 4.62 34.17 7.45
N ARG A 275 4.94 33.76 6.21
CA ARG A 275 4.05 33.91 5.06
C ARG A 275 3.15 32.70 4.81
N TYR A 276 3.64 31.48 5.06
CA TYR A 276 3.01 30.25 4.59
C TYR A 276 2.63 29.28 5.71
N CYS A 277 3.06 29.54 6.96
CA CYS A 277 2.81 28.62 8.07
C CYS A 277 1.96 29.29 9.15
N GLU A 278 0.97 28.56 9.65
CA GLU A 278 0.18 28.93 10.81
C GLU A 278 0.65 28.12 12.03
N GLY A 279 0.60 28.71 13.24
CA GLY A 279 0.96 28.05 14.49
C GLY A 279 2.48 27.99 14.74
N TRP A 280 3.31 28.67 13.93
CA TRP A 280 4.75 28.68 14.14
C TRP A 280 5.16 29.24 15.50
N PRO A 281 4.62 30.40 16.00
CA PRO A 281 5.01 30.94 17.29
C PRO A 281 4.76 29.99 18.47
N GLU A 282 3.66 29.26 18.45
CA GLU A 282 3.34 28.27 19.47
C GLU A 282 4.30 27.08 19.41
N PHE A 283 4.60 26.59 18.19
CA PHE A 283 5.58 25.52 18.00
C PHE A 283 6.99 25.96 18.42
N GLU A 284 7.42 27.18 18.11
CA GLU A 284 8.72 27.70 18.46
C GLU A 284 8.90 27.77 20.00
N ARG A 285 7.87 28.18 20.72
CA ARG A 285 7.88 28.18 22.20
C ARG A 285 8.03 26.76 22.76
N TYR A 286 7.34 25.76 22.18
CA TYR A 286 7.50 24.35 22.55
C TYR A 286 8.92 23.87 22.23
N LEU A 287 9.42 24.20 21.04
CA LEU A 287 10.75 23.81 20.57
C LEU A 287 11.85 24.33 21.49
N LEU A 288 11.74 25.59 21.94
CA LEU A 288 12.68 26.24 22.84
C LEU A 288 12.51 25.82 24.31
N GLY A 289 11.52 25.01 24.65
CA GLY A 289 11.25 24.52 26.01
C GLY A 289 10.48 25.49 26.89
N GLU A 290 9.88 26.55 26.34
CA GLU A 290 9.11 27.53 27.14
C GLU A 290 7.80 26.96 27.68
N THR A 291 7.28 25.87 27.09
CA THR A 291 6.01 25.27 27.46
C THR A 291 6.14 24.12 28.44
N ASP A 292 7.31 23.46 28.51
CA ASP A 292 7.53 22.23 29.26
C ASP A 292 8.92 22.17 29.94
N GLU A 293 9.62 23.32 30.01
CA GLU A 293 10.95 23.48 30.62
C GLU A 293 12.05 22.58 29.98
N GLN A 294 11.76 22.02 28.78
CA GLN A 294 12.68 21.13 28.08
C GLN A 294 12.94 21.61 26.65
N PRO A 295 14.07 22.30 26.38
CA PRO A 295 14.49 22.58 25.00
C PRO A 295 14.67 21.30 24.20
N LYS A 296 14.18 21.28 22.97
CA LYS A 296 14.30 20.12 22.06
C LYS A 296 15.61 20.20 21.28
N ASP A 297 16.70 20.43 21.98
CA ASP A 297 18.03 20.65 21.41
C ASP A 297 18.76 19.35 21.05
N ALA A 298 19.95 19.47 20.48
CA ALA A 298 20.78 18.34 20.12
C ALA A 298 21.24 17.52 21.32
N ALA A 299 21.41 18.12 22.51
CA ALA A 299 21.81 17.41 23.72
C ALA A 299 20.64 16.54 24.25
N TRP A 300 19.42 17.08 24.19
CA TRP A 300 18.22 16.33 24.51
C TRP A 300 17.97 15.14 23.53
N ALA A 301 18.14 15.37 22.22
CA ALA A 301 17.86 14.37 21.22
C ALA A 301 18.92 13.25 21.15
N ALA A 302 20.17 13.52 21.53
CA ALA A 302 21.28 12.59 21.39
C ALA A 302 21.05 11.25 22.13
N PRO A 303 20.69 11.19 23.41
CA PRO A 303 20.42 9.94 24.10
C PRO A 303 19.16 9.22 23.59
N ILE A 304 18.22 9.96 23.00
CA ILE A 304 16.97 9.39 22.43
C ILE A 304 17.26 8.71 21.09
N SER A 305 17.93 9.41 20.19
CA SER A 305 18.18 8.97 18.81
C SER A 305 19.40 8.06 18.65
N GLY A 306 20.32 8.10 19.61
CA GLY A 306 21.61 7.43 19.52
C GLY A 306 22.62 8.16 18.62
N ILE A 307 22.33 9.41 18.21
CA ILE A 307 23.19 10.24 17.36
C ILE A 307 23.85 11.32 18.23
N ALA A 308 25.17 11.46 18.14
CA ALA A 308 25.91 12.44 18.93
C ALA A 308 25.41 13.88 18.68
N ALA A 309 25.32 14.70 19.73
CA ALA A 309 24.80 16.07 19.64
C ALA A 309 25.54 16.95 18.61
N ASP A 310 26.86 16.81 18.51
CA ASP A 310 27.65 17.55 17.52
C ASP A 310 27.36 17.11 16.10
N ALA A 311 27.06 15.81 15.89
CA ALA A 311 26.64 15.29 14.59
C ALA A 311 25.26 15.82 14.19
N ILE A 312 24.32 15.95 15.14
CA ILE A 312 23.01 16.57 14.90
C ILE A 312 23.17 18.03 14.47
N LYS A 313 23.96 18.82 15.21
CA LYS A 313 24.25 20.22 14.84
C LYS A 313 24.93 20.33 13.48
N GLY A 314 25.96 19.51 13.25
CA GLY A 314 26.66 19.44 11.95
C GLY A 314 25.71 19.08 10.79
N LEU A 315 24.74 18.21 11.02
CA LEU A 315 23.71 17.89 10.04
C LEU A 315 22.82 19.11 9.74
N ALA A 316 22.35 19.84 10.75
CA ALA A 316 21.57 21.07 10.56
C ALA A 316 22.32 22.11 9.71
N HIS A 317 23.61 22.32 9.98
CA HIS A 317 24.47 23.23 9.18
C HIS A 317 24.60 22.77 7.72
N ARG A 318 24.70 21.46 7.47
CA ARG A 318 24.77 20.92 6.08
C ARG A 318 23.50 21.16 5.28
N LEU A 319 22.36 21.29 5.92
CA LEU A 319 21.08 21.54 5.25
C LEU A 319 20.87 23.00 4.88
N HIS A 320 21.45 23.95 5.67
CA HIS A 320 21.26 25.38 5.48
C HIS A 320 21.78 25.86 4.12
N GLY A 321 21.00 26.71 3.45
CA GLY A 321 21.39 27.35 2.19
C GLY A 321 21.44 26.42 0.96
N ARG A 322 20.99 25.17 1.08
CA ARG A 322 21.00 24.17 0.02
C ARG A 322 19.58 23.80 -0.43
N ARG A 323 19.45 23.22 -1.63
CA ARG A 323 18.20 22.64 -2.08
C ARG A 323 17.97 21.29 -1.42
N VAL A 324 17.20 21.28 -0.34
CA VAL A 324 16.95 20.09 0.47
C VAL A 324 15.58 19.49 0.17
N LEU A 325 15.55 18.18 -0.10
CA LEU A 325 14.34 17.38 -0.14
C LEU A 325 14.27 16.51 1.12
N VAL A 326 13.33 16.80 2.02
CA VAL A 326 13.05 16.00 3.21
C VAL A 326 12.08 14.89 2.85
N VAL A 327 12.56 13.65 2.81
CA VAL A 327 11.73 12.47 2.52
C VAL A 327 11.37 11.77 3.82
N VAL A 328 10.08 11.48 4.01
CA VAL A 328 9.56 10.67 5.12
C VAL A 328 8.88 9.43 4.56
N SER A 329 9.43 8.28 4.86
CA SER A 329 8.91 6.99 4.38
C SER A 329 7.58 6.60 5.04
N HIS A 330 6.76 5.82 4.32
CA HIS A 330 5.56 5.18 4.88
C HIS A 330 5.83 4.34 6.14
N SER A 331 7.06 3.83 6.32
CA SER A 331 7.39 2.97 7.47
C SER A 331 7.26 3.70 8.80
N LEU A 332 7.61 4.98 8.87
CA LEU A 332 7.63 5.75 10.11
C LEU A 332 6.25 5.94 10.73
N GLN A 333 5.20 6.04 9.92
CA GLN A 333 3.84 6.22 10.42
C GLN A 333 3.18 4.92 10.93
N ARG A 334 3.84 3.75 10.76
CA ARG A 334 3.31 2.43 11.18
C ARG A 334 3.75 2.05 12.59
N ALA A 335 3.86 3.02 13.47
CA ALA A 335 4.24 2.87 14.87
C ALA A 335 3.28 3.63 15.77
N GLU A 336 3.41 3.46 17.07
CA GLU A 336 2.74 4.32 18.04
C GLU A 336 3.19 5.78 17.80
N HIS A 337 2.24 6.71 17.84
CA HIS A 337 2.46 8.12 17.50
C HIS A 337 3.06 8.36 16.11
N GLY A 338 2.76 7.49 15.15
CA GLY A 338 3.28 7.55 13.78
C GLY A 338 2.89 8.81 13.00
N GLU A 339 1.92 9.59 13.47
CA GLU A 339 1.58 10.91 12.96
C GLU A 339 2.74 11.90 13.14
N GLN A 340 3.51 11.79 14.23
CA GLN A 340 4.52 12.77 14.61
C GLN A 340 5.67 12.90 13.59
N PRO A 341 6.33 11.83 13.13
CA PRO A 341 7.40 11.97 12.14
C PRO A 341 6.86 12.48 10.78
N VAL A 342 5.61 12.16 10.42
CA VAL A 342 4.98 12.69 9.20
C VAL A 342 4.78 14.18 9.30
N TRP A 343 4.28 14.67 10.43
CA TRP A 343 4.09 16.10 10.68
C TRP A 343 5.44 16.83 10.77
N MET A 344 6.35 16.30 11.55
CA MET A 344 7.65 16.93 11.79
C MET A 344 8.52 17.04 10.54
N GLY A 345 8.40 16.09 9.58
CA GLY A 345 9.04 16.20 8.28
C GLY A 345 8.59 17.42 7.48
N ALA A 346 7.28 17.74 7.52
CA ALA A 346 6.74 18.95 6.92
C ALA A 346 7.23 20.22 7.64
N VAL A 347 7.31 20.18 8.96
CA VAL A 347 7.86 21.32 9.78
C VAL A 347 9.32 21.57 9.43
N LEU A 348 10.17 20.53 9.34
CA LEU A 348 11.57 20.66 8.96
C LEU A 348 11.73 21.26 7.56
N ALA A 349 10.94 20.77 6.58
CA ALA A 349 10.96 21.31 5.23
C ALA A 349 10.49 22.78 5.18
N SER A 350 9.54 23.17 6.03
CA SER A 350 9.07 24.55 6.19
C SER A 350 10.14 25.44 6.83
N ALA A 351 10.81 24.98 7.89
CA ALA A 351 11.89 25.71 8.54
C ALA A 351 13.07 25.98 7.61
N LEU A 352 13.30 25.07 6.66
CA LEU A 352 14.30 25.23 5.58
C LEU A 352 13.79 26.09 4.40
N GLY A 353 12.52 26.50 4.39
CA GLY A 353 11.93 27.29 3.31
C GLY A 353 11.86 26.59 1.95
N GLN A 354 11.85 25.26 1.93
CA GLN A 354 12.06 24.49 0.69
C GLN A 354 10.77 24.03 0.00
N ILE A 355 9.61 24.11 0.68
CA ILE A 355 8.32 23.68 0.11
C ILE A 355 7.93 24.59 -1.06
N GLY A 356 7.58 23.96 -2.20
CA GLY A 356 7.20 24.67 -3.43
C GLY A 356 8.37 24.97 -4.37
N LEU A 357 9.60 24.63 -4.01
CA LEU A 357 10.77 24.80 -4.87
C LEU A 357 11.08 23.53 -5.67
N PRO A 358 11.47 23.63 -6.96
CA PRO A 358 11.86 22.46 -7.75
C PRO A 358 12.94 21.62 -7.07
N GLY A 359 12.71 20.34 -6.89
CA GLY A 359 13.65 19.40 -6.26
C GLY A 359 13.84 19.59 -4.75
N GLY A 360 13.09 20.50 -4.09
CA GLY A 360 13.16 20.74 -2.65
C GLY A 360 11.83 20.53 -1.94
N GLY A 361 11.81 20.67 -0.62
CA GLY A 361 10.63 20.66 0.20
C GLY A 361 10.33 19.33 0.86
N TYR A 362 9.06 18.95 0.91
CA TYR A 362 8.57 17.77 1.62
C TYR A 362 8.21 16.65 0.66
N GLY A 363 9.03 15.60 0.62
CA GLY A 363 8.88 14.43 -0.24
C GLY A 363 8.23 13.25 0.49
N TYR A 364 7.04 13.44 1.09
CA TYR A 364 6.37 12.35 1.78
C TYR A 364 6.19 11.15 0.86
N ALA A 365 6.67 10.00 1.34
CA ALA A 365 6.56 8.69 0.68
C ALA A 365 7.23 8.58 -0.71
N LEU A 366 8.07 9.53 -1.12
CA LEU A 366 8.83 9.39 -2.36
C LEU A 366 9.64 8.07 -2.35
N GLY A 367 9.55 7.28 -3.40
CA GLY A 367 10.17 5.96 -3.47
C GLY A 367 9.43 4.84 -2.70
N ALA A 368 8.30 5.13 -2.04
CA ALA A 368 7.51 4.10 -1.36
C ALA A 368 6.64 3.26 -2.30
N ILE A 369 6.41 3.73 -3.52
CA ILE A 369 5.62 3.07 -4.56
C ILE A 369 5.98 3.65 -5.93
N GLY A 370 5.90 2.86 -6.98
CA GLY A 370 6.43 3.19 -8.31
C GLY A 370 5.74 4.30 -9.07
N TYR A 371 4.68 4.90 -8.58
CA TYR A 371 4.05 6.06 -9.21
C TYR A 371 4.27 7.38 -8.45
N TYR A 372 4.82 7.36 -7.23
CA TYR A 372 5.19 8.59 -6.54
C TYR A 372 6.46 9.21 -7.16
N GLY A 373 6.46 10.52 -7.28
CA GLY A 373 7.53 11.25 -7.95
C GLY A 373 7.46 11.20 -9.48
N ARG A 374 6.28 10.94 -10.04
CA ARG A 374 6.01 10.94 -11.48
C ARG A 374 4.92 11.93 -11.82
N ARG A 375 4.95 12.45 -13.05
CA ARG A 375 3.88 13.32 -13.54
C ARG A 375 2.59 12.53 -13.76
N ASN A 376 1.45 13.14 -13.48
CA ASN A 376 0.16 12.57 -13.80
C ASN A 376 -0.11 12.65 -15.29
N ASN A 377 -0.73 11.60 -15.83
CA ASN A 377 -1.24 11.60 -17.20
C ASN A 377 -2.47 12.50 -17.31
N ALA A 378 -2.62 13.14 -18.47
CA ALA A 378 -3.81 13.94 -18.78
C ALA A 378 -5.07 13.07 -19.01
N VAL A 379 -4.89 11.79 -19.32
CA VAL A 379 -5.98 10.85 -19.63
C VAL A 379 -6.20 9.91 -18.47
N LEU A 380 -7.43 9.89 -17.97
CA LEU A 380 -7.84 8.95 -16.91
C LEU A 380 -8.02 7.54 -17.49
N SER A 381 -7.52 6.54 -16.76
CA SER A 381 -7.76 5.16 -17.12
C SER A 381 -9.24 4.79 -16.97
N PRO A 382 -9.81 3.97 -17.88
CA PRO A 382 -11.18 3.52 -17.76
C PRO A 382 -11.40 2.72 -16.47
N SER A 383 -12.60 2.83 -15.90
CA SER A 383 -13.00 2.04 -14.73
C SER A 383 -14.47 1.64 -14.82
N LEU A 384 -14.80 0.51 -14.24
CA LEU A 384 -16.19 0.07 -14.14
C LEU A 384 -16.90 0.79 -12.99
N MET A 385 -18.15 1.22 -13.22
CA MET A 385 -18.98 1.79 -12.17
C MET A 385 -19.21 0.77 -11.05
N GLN A 386 -19.04 1.19 -9.81
CA GLN A 386 -19.16 0.31 -8.63
C GLN A 386 -20.56 0.32 -8.00
N GLY A 387 -21.48 1.17 -8.47
CA GLY A 387 -22.80 1.38 -7.87
C GLY A 387 -22.74 2.23 -6.60
N HIS A 388 -23.89 2.34 -5.94
CA HIS A 388 -24.04 3.08 -4.68
C HIS A 388 -23.97 2.13 -3.49
N ASN A 389 -23.19 2.48 -2.47
CA ASN A 389 -23.18 1.77 -1.20
C ASN A 389 -24.20 2.42 -0.26
N GLY A 390 -25.30 1.71 0.03
CA GLY A 390 -26.35 2.16 0.95
C GLY A 390 -25.96 2.08 2.44
N VAL A 391 -24.81 1.44 2.78
CA VAL A 391 -24.30 1.36 4.15
C VAL A 391 -23.27 2.45 4.37
N THR A 392 -23.45 3.25 5.40
CA THR A 392 -22.54 4.36 5.76
C THR A 392 -21.43 3.93 6.72
N ASP A 393 -21.61 2.82 7.42
CA ASP A 393 -20.68 2.31 8.39
C ASP A 393 -19.35 1.90 7.73
N PHE A 394 -18.27 2.15 8.44
CA PHE A 394 -16.91 1.78 8.02
C PHE A 394 -16.04 1.46 9.23
N ILE A 395 -14.92 0.85 8.99
CA ILE A 395 -13.87 0.68 10.01
C ILE A 395 -12.51 1.14 9.46
N PRO A 396 -11.60 1.62 10.32
CA PRO A 396 -10.19 1.72 9.96
C PRO A 396 -9.63 0.33 9.62
N VAL A 397 -8.79 0.23 8.60
CA VAL A 397 -8.27 -1.05 8.06
C VAL A 397 -7.64 -1.96 9.11
N ALA A 398 -7.02 -1.41 10.15
CA ALA A 398 -6.35 -2.16 11.22
C ALA A 398 -7.31 -2.66 12.33
N ARG A 399 -8.61 -2.41 12.22
CA ARG A 399 -9.60 -2.70 13.28
C ARG A 399 -10.48 -3.93 13.02
N ILE A 400 -10.12 -4.79 12.08
CA ILE A 400 -10.91 -5.99 11.73
C ILE A 400 -11.14 -6.88 12.96
N ALA A 401 -10.07 -7.21 13.70
CA ALA A 401 -10.21 -8.05 14.89
C ALA A 401 -11.02 -7.38 16.01
N ASP A 402 -10.88 -6.06 16.18
CA ASP A 402 -11.66 -5.30 17.18
C ASP A 402 -13.15 -5.32 16.84
N MET A 403 -13.49 -5.06 15.58
CA MET A 403 -14.86 -5.08 15.08
C MET A 403 -15.55 -6.43 15.34
N LEU A 404 -14.86 -7.52 14.97
CA LEU A 404 -15.44 -8.85 15.07
C LEU A 404 -15.58 -9.34 16.53
N LEU A 405 -14.69 -8.91 17.42
CA LEU A 405 -14.71 -9.32 18.85
C LEU A 405 -15.56 -8.40 19.73
N ASN A 406 -15.91 -7.20 19.26
CA ASN A 406 -16.62 -6.22 20.08
C ASN A 406 -17.73 -5.50 19.30
N PRO A 407 -18.73 -6.24 18.77
CA PRO A 407 -19.88 -5.63 18.11
C PRO A 407 -20.57 -4.59 19.00
N GLY A 408 -20.89 -3.41 18.48
CA GLY A 408 -21.50 -2.29 19.22
C GLY A 408 -20.54 -1.52 20.12
N GLY A 409 -19.28 -1.97 20.26
CA GLY A 409 -18.25 -1.25 21.00
C GLY A 409 -17.82 0.04 20.27
N GLU A 410 -17.30 1.00 21.02
CA GLU A 410 -16.90 2.30 20.49
C GLU A 410 -15.44 2.29 20.01
N TYR A 411 -15.17 3.08 18.99
CA TYR A 411 -13.82 3.43 18.54
C TYR A 411 -13.72 4.90 18.12
N ARG A 412 -12.53 5.47 18.25
CA ARG A 412 -12.25 6.84 17.81
C ARG A 412 -11.61 6.85 16.43
N TYR A 413 -12.07 7.74 15.58
CA TYR A 413 -11.50 7.96 14.25
C TYR A 413 -11.63 9.42 13.85
N ASN A 414 -10.52 10.09 13.55
CA ASN A 414 -10.44 11.48 13.11
C ASN A 414 -11.30 12.43 13.97
N GLY A 415 -11.13 12.39 15.30
CA GLY A 415 -11.82 13.21 16.27
C GLY A 415 -13.30 12.84 16.53
N ARG A 416 -13.81 11.78 15.92
CA ARG A 416 -15.19 11.31 16.11
C ARG A 416 -15.25 9.97 16.80
N THR A 417 -16.25 9.75 17.62
CA THR A 417 -16.60 8.45 18.17
C THR A 417 -17.52 7.72 17.20
N GLN A 418 -17.23 6.47 16.91
CA GLN A 418 -17.96 5.55 16.04
C GLN A 418 -18.25 4.27 16.80
N SER A 419 -19.19 3.44 16.32
CA SER A 419 -19.48 2.12 16.88
C SER A 419 -19.17 1.02 15.87
N TYR A 420 -18.67 -0.12 16.34
CA TYR A 420 -18.44 -1.28 15.47
C TYR A 420 -19.77 -1.92 15.07
N PRO A 421 -19.97 -2.21 13.76
CA PRO A 421 -21.14 -2.96 13.29
C PRO A 421 -21.08 -4.43 13.75
N ASP A 422 -22.24 -5.11 13.81
CA ASP A 422 -22.34 -6.55 14.07
C ASP A 422 -22.20 -7.34 12.78
N ILE A 423 -20.97 -7.72 12.44
CA ILE A 423 -20.64 -8.43 11.21
C ILE A 423 -20.88 -9.92 11.34
N ARG A 424 -21.69 -10.48 10.44
CA ARG A 424 -22.00 -11.90 10.32
C ARG A 424 -21.23 -12.56 9.19
N LEU A 425 -20.99 -11.86 8.09
CA LEU A 425 -20.29 -12.36 6.94
C LEU A 425 -19.17 -11.43 6.51
N VAL A 426 -17.99 -11.99 6.27
CA VAL A 426 -16.88 -11.30 5.63
C VAL A 426 -16.74 -11.84 4.21
N TYR A 427 -16.74 -10.93 3.24
CA TYR A 427 -16.49 -11.24 1.83
C TYR A 427 -15.17 -10.60 1.41
N TRP A 428 -14.15 -11.41 1.12
CA TRP A 428 -12.80 -10.96 0.91
C TRP A 428 -12.26 -11.33 -0.47
N ALA A 429 -11.73 -10.35 -1.21
CA ALA A 429 -11.04 -10.57 -2.47
C ALA A 429 -9.83 -9.64 -2.58
N GLY A 430 -8.65 -10.22 -2.78
CA GLY A 430 -7.40 -9.48 -2.91
C GLY A 430 -6.74 -9.08 -1.59
N GLY A 431 -5.51 -9.49 -1.44
CA GLY A 431 -4.72 -9.34 -0.23
C GLY A 431 -5.00 -10.43 0.81
N ASN A 432 -4.15 -10.50 1.83
CA ASN A 432 -4.15 -11.57 2.82
C ASN A 432 -4.14 -10.96 4.23
N PRO A 433 -5.31 -10.80 4.90
CA PRO A 433 -5.39 -10.26 6.26
C PRO A 433 -4.50 -10.98 7.26
N PHE A 434 -4.38 -12.31 7.16
CA PHE A 434 -3.48 -13.10 8.00
C PHE A 434 -1.99 -12.89 7.74
N HIS A 435 -1.64 -12.02 6.79
CA HIS A 435 -0.27 -11.58 6.53
C HIS A 435 -0.02 -10.12 6.92
N HIS A 436 -1.07 -9.29 6.92
CA HIS A 436 -0.96 -7.84 7.14
C HIS A 436 -1.45 -7.40 8.52
N HIS A 437 -2.41 -8.12 9.12
CA HIS A 437 -3.03 -7.71 10.38
C HIS A 437 -2.11 -7.98 11.58
N GLN A 438 -2.18 -7.09 12.56
CA GLN A 438 -1.45 -7.23 13.83
C GLN A 438 -2.12 -8.28 14.68
N ASP A 439 -1.37 -8.92 15.58
CA ASP A 439 -1.83 -9.97 16.49
C ASP A 439 -2.68 -11.04 15.78
N LEU A 440 -2.01 -11.90 15.02
CA LEU A 440 -2.69 -12.95 14.25
C LEU A 440 -3.44 -13.96 15.15
N ASN A 441 -3.02 -14.15 16.39
CA ASN A 441 -3.75 -15.01 17.32
C ASN A 441 -5.08 -14.37 17.72
N ARG A 442 -5.12 -13.05 17.88
CA ARG A 442 -6.37 -12.30 18.11
C ARG A 442 -7.26 -12.34 16.87
N LEU A 443 -6.70 -12.17 15.67
CA LEU A 443 -7.44 -12.27 14.41
C LEU A 443 -8.06 -13.66 14.23
N ARG A 444 -7.33 -14.75 14.59
CA ARG A 444 -7.89 -16.11 14.55
C ARG A 444 -9.09 -16.27 15.48
N ARG A 445 -9.04 -15.72 16.68
CA ARG A 445 -10.20 -15.70 17.59
C ARG A 445 -11.35 -14.89 16.99
N ALA A 446 -11.04 -13.75 16.40
CA ALA A 446 -12.04 -12.87 15.81
C ALA A 446 -12.79 -13.51 14.64
N VAL A 447 -12.09 -14.14 13.68
CA VAL A 447 -12.75 -14.81 12.55
C VAL A 447 -13.53 -16.06 12.98
N ALA A 448 -13.22 -16.65 14.14
CA ALA A 448 -14.00 -17.75 14.69
C ALA A 448 -15.42 -17.34 15.10
N GLU A 449 -15.66 -16.06 15.35
CA GLU A 449 -16.98 -15.49 15.72
C GLU A 449 -17.91 -15.27 14.52
N LEU A 450 -17.40 -15.30 13.29
CA LEU A 450 -18.20 -15.09 12.07
C LEU A 450 -19.17 -16.24 11.83
N ASP A 451 -20.29 -15.93 11.17
CA ASP A 451 -21.14 -16.96 10.57
C ASP A 451 -20.44 -17.55 9.34
N THR A 452 -19.92 -16.70 8.45
CA THR A 452 -19.26 -17.15 7.22
C THR A 452 -18.13 -16.21 6.79
N LEU A 453 -17.01 -16.81 6.34
CA LEU A 453 -15.90 -16.13 5.67
C LEU A 453 -15.78 -16.63 4.24
N VAL A 454 -16.03 -15.76 3.28
CA VAL A 454 -15.88 -16.03 1.83
C VAL A 454 -14.58 -15.37 1.34
N VAL A 455 -13.77 -16.11 0.60
CA VAL A 455 -12.48 -15.65 0.08
C VAL A 455 -12.33 -15.98 -1.40
N HIS A 456 -11.94 -14.99 -2.21
CA HIS A 456 -11.43 -15.23 -3.56
C HIS A 456 -9.91 -15.23 -3.51
N GLU A 457 -9.29 -16.32 -3.96
CA GLU A 457 -7.84 -16.49 -3.84
C GLU A 457 -7.22 -17.34 -4.96
N LEU A 458 -5.99 -17.04 -5.30
CA LEU A 458 -5.20 -17.79 -6.27
C LEU A 458 -4.62 -19.09 -5.69
N ALA A 459 -4.23 -19.03 -4.44
CA ALA A 459 -3.44 -20.06 -3.78
C ALA A 459 -3.86 -20.24 -2.32
N TRP A 460 -3.45 -21.35 -1.70
CA TRP A 460 -3.72 -21.64 -0.29
C TRP A 460 -2.91 -20.75 0.64
N THR A 461 -3.31 -19.46 0.72
CA THR A 461 -2.81 -18.51 1.72
C THR A 461 -3.36 -18.82 3.11
N ALA A 462 -2.82 -18.17 4.13
CA ALA A 462 -3.36 -18.32 5.49
C ALA A 462 -4.82 -17.84 5.57
N THR A 463 -5.20 -16.78 4.84
CA THR A 463 -6.60 -16.32 4.80
C THR A 463 -7.51 -17.37 4.14
N ALA A 464 -7.13 -17.93 2.99
CA ALA A 464 -7.91 -18.99 2.33
C ALA A 464 -8.11 -20.20 3.24
N ARG A 465 -7.08 -20.60 4.01
CA ARG A 465 -7.17 -21.72 4.96
C ARG A 465 -8.12 -21.47 6.14
N HIS A 466 -8.42 -20.22 6.47
CA HIS A 466 -9.39 -19.87 7.51
C HIS A 466 -10.80 -19.59 6.97
N ALA A 467 -10.99 -19.62 5.64
CA ALA A 467 -12.28 -19.37 5.02
C ALA A 467 -13.25 -20.56 5.16
N ASP A 468 -14.52 -20.30 4.91
CA ASP A 468 -15.58 -21.31 4.78
C ASP A 468 -15.82 -21.65 3.31
N ILE A 469 -15.82 -20.62 2.46
CA ILE A 469 -16.00 -20.73 1.01
C ILE A 469 -14.80 -20.09 0.33
N VAL A 470 -14.06 -20.85 -0.46
CA VAL A 470 -12.93 -20.35 -1.25
C VAL A 470 -13.25 -20.51 -2.73
N LEU A 471 -13.25 -19.39 -3.44
CA LEU A 471 -13.45 -19.34 -4.88
C LEU A 471 -12.13 -19.06 -5.59
N PRO A 472 -11.72 -19.89 -6.56
CA PRO A 472 -10.46 -19.69 -7.26
C PRO A 472 -10.50 -18.46 -8.18
N CYS A 473 -9.34 -17.80 -8.33
CA CYS A 473 -9.14 -16.68 -9.23
C CYS A 473 -8.14 -17.00 -10.34
N THR A 474 -8.29 -16.34 -11.48
CA THR A 474 -7.31 -16.38 -12.57
C THR A 474 -6.11 -15.48 -12.28
N MET A 475 -4.94 -15.88 -12.77
CA MET A 475 -3.75 -15.04 -12.84
C MET A 475 -3.77 -14.12 -14.07
N THR A 476 -2.85 -13.15 -14.12
CA THR A 476 -2.74 -12.23 -15.26
C THR A 476 -2.54 -12.95 -16.60
N LEU A 477 -1.84 -14.08 -16.63
CA LEU A 477 -1.61 -14.87 -17.84
C LEU A 477 -2.85 -15.66 -18.32
N GLU A 478 -3.87 -15.80 -17.48
CA GLU A 478 -5.07 -16.60 -17.74
C GLU A 478 -6.29 -15.76 -18.13
N ARG A 479 -6.13 -14.43 -18.30
CA ARG A 479 -7.25 -13.53 -18.54
C ARG A 479 -6.90 -12.40 -19.50
N GLU A 480 -7.92 -11.87 -20.15
CA GLU A 480 -7.83 -10.65 -20.92
C GLU A 480 -8.19 -9.45 -20.04
N ASP A 481 -7.42 -8.37 -20.15
CA ASP A 481 -7.63 -7.17 -19.32
C ASP A 481 -6.99 -5.94 -19.96
N ILE A 482 -7.26 -4.77 -19.39
CA ILE A 482 -6.57 -3.52 -19.71
C ILE A 482 -5.89 -3.03 -18.44
N GLY A 483 -4.58 -2.87 -18.48
CA GLY A 483 -3.79 -2.31 -17.39
C GLY A 483 -3.30 -0.90 -17.73
N ALA A 484 -3.49 0.01 -16.80
CA ALA A 484 -3.01 1.39 -16.92
C ALA A 484 -2.93 2.03 -15.54
N SER A 485 -1.98 2.95 -15.38
CA SER A 485 -1.82 3.79 -14.19
C SER A 485 -1.96 5.27 -14.56
N SER A 486 -2.40 6.10 -13.63
CA SER A 486 -2.51 7.55 -13.84
C SER A 486 -1.16 8.25 -14.03
N ASN A 487 -0.06 7.60 -13.64
CA ASN A 487 1.30 8.15 -13.65
C ASN A 487 2.25 7.35 -14.58
N ASP A 488 1.70 6.53 -15.45
CA ASP A 488 2.47 5.74 -16.41
C ASP A 488 2.00 6.04 -17.84
N PRO A 489 2.89 6.29 -18.81
CA PRO A 489 2.51 6.67 -20.15
C PRO A 489 1.91 5.53 -20.98
N LEU A 490 1.99 4.29 -20.50
CA LEU A 490 1.57 3.12 -21.24
C LEU A 490 0.23 2.57 -20.73
N MET A 491 -0.68 2.30 -21.65
CA MET A 491 -1.85 1.46 -21.45
C MET A 491 -1.62 0.14 -22.17
N ALA A 492 -1.57 -0.96 -21.43
CA ALA A 492 -1.37 -2.29 -21.99
C ALA A 492 -2.70 -3.05 -22.07
N VAL A 493 -2.99 -3.63 -23.24
CA VAL A 493 -4.08 -4.57 -23.42
C VAL A 493 -3.51 -5.96 -23.33
N SER A 494 -3.98 -6.74 -22.35
CA SER A 494 -3.55 -8.11 -22.12
C SER A 494 -4.43 -9.08 -22.92
N TYR A 495 -3.79 -10.00 -23.61
CA TYR A 495 -4.43 -11.14 -24.27
C TYR A 495 -3.88 -12.41 -23.65
N THR A 496 -4.68 -13.48 -23.60
CA THR A 496 -4.22 -14.75 -23.04
C THR A 496 -3.83 -15.77 -24.10
N HIS A 497 -2.73 -16.47 -23.87
CA HIS A 497 -2.36 -17.71 -24.57
C HIS A 497 -3.00 -18.95 -23.94
N LEU A 498 -3.57 -18.80 -22.74
CA LEU A 498 -4.10 -19.87 -21.95
C LEU A 498 -5.61 -19.72 -21.89
N ARG A 499 -6.34 -20.78 -22.15
CA ARG A 499 -7.72 -20.83 -21.68
C ARG A 499 -7.62 -20.81 -20.16
N ALA A 500 -8.30 -19.87 -19.50
CA ALA A 500 -8.59 -20.00 -18.08
C ALA A 500 -9.07 -21.44 -17.87
N HIS A 501 -8.57 -22.13 -16.85
CA HIS A 501 -9.06 -23.46 -16.53
C HIS A 501 -10.57 -23.42 -16.62
N GLU A 502 -11.13 -24.16 -17.57
CA GLU A 502 -12.55 -24.09 -17.87
C GLU A 502 -13.29 -24.33 -16.58
N THR A 503 -13.83 -23.26 -16.04
CA THR A 503 -14.74 -23.31 -14.91
C THR A 503 -16.08 -23.82 -15.38
N GLY A 504 -16.09 -24.92 -16.18
CA GLY A 504 -17.25 -25.70 -16.56
C GLY A 504 -18.44 -24.96 -17.21
N ARG A 505 -18.22 -23.73 -17.68
CA ARG A 505 -19.21 -22.95 -18.44
C ARG A 505 -18.56 -22.44 -19.74
N ASN A 506 -18.83 -23.15 -20.81
CA ASN A 506 -18.89 -22.53 -22.13
C ASN A 506 -20.19 -21.74 -22.24
#